data_9b1670e6b4df99e5ce327287ffe82a66
#
_entry.id   9b1670e6b4df99e5ce327287ffe82a66
#
_cell.length_a   1.000
_cell.length_b   1.000
_cell.length_c   1.000
_cell.angle_alpha   90.00
_cell.angle_beta   90.00
_cell.angle_gamma   90.00
#
_symmetry.space_group_name_H-M   'P 1'
#
loop_
_entity.id
_entity.type
_entity.pdbx_description
1 polymer ?
#
loop_
_entity_poly.entity_id
_entity_poly.type
_entity_poly.pdbx_seq_one_letter_code
_entity_poly.pdbx_strand_id
1 'polypeptide(L)'
;AAAAGGAIGVLTDALPRDGEGEGSGFGVCGPDVIVVRDSLVALQRLASWNRQQSAALCVGVTGSVGKTTTRQMIHAVLGEQWSVLQSPANYNNEIGVPLTLLELGPAHGAAVLELGAGRVGDIRFLCGLAHPEWGVITRVSACHLESFGDLSAVQATKQELVEAIPGSGCVFLNADQAEVCAMSRATSARVVYFGYQAEGSGRCALRGVEGGRIRFCS
;
A
#
# COMPACT_ATOMS: atom_id res chain seq x y z
N ALA A 1 0.80 24.38 -16.14
CA ALA A 1 0.23 24.03 -14.82
C ALA A 1 1.35 23.80 -13.78
N ALA A 2 2.33 22.89 -14.02
CA ALA A 2 3.39 22.55 -13.07
C ALA A 2 4.27 23.76 -12.67
N ALA A 3 4.70 24.58 -13.65
CA ALA A 3 5.49 25.79 -13.40
C ALA A 3 4.72 26.82 -12.55
N ALA A 4 3.42 27.01 -12.83
CA ALA A 4 2.56 27.88 -12.03
C ALA A 4 2.34 27.36 -10.58
N GLY A 5 2.51 26.06 -10.37
CA GLY A 5 2.49 25.41 -9.06
C GLY A 5 3.83 25.45 -8.31
N GLY A 6 4.86 26.13 -8.84
CA GLY A 6 6.17 26.24 -8.19
C GLY A 6 7.09 25.03 -8.39
N ALA A 7 6.83 24.16 -9.38
CA ALA A 7 7.73 23.06 -9.69
C ALA A 7 9.08 23.55 -10.18
N ILE A 8 10.16 23.02 -9.60
CA ILE A 8 11.55 23.33 -9.99
C ILE A 8 12.05 22.40 -11.10
N GLY A 9 11.37 21.27 -11.34
CA GLY A 9 11.66 20.32 -12.39
C GLY A 9 10.40 19.61 -12.87
N VAL A 10 10.44 19.11 -14.10
CA VAL A 10 9.37 18.34 -14.74
C VAL A 10 10.00 17.08 -15.33
N LEU A 11 9.40 15.92 -15.04
CA LEU A 11 9.75 14.65 -15.59
C LEU A 11 8.71 14.27 -16.65
N THR A 12 9.13 14.00 -17.89
CA THR A 12 8.25 13.76 -19.03
C THR A 12 8.83 12.73 -20.01
N ASP A 13 7.98 12.02 -20.70
CA ASP A 13 8.34 11.11 -21.79
C ASP A 13 8.17 11.74 -23.20
N ALA A 14 7.66 12.97 -23.27
CA ALA A 14 7.56 13.73 -24.49
C ALA A 14 7.98 15.18 -24.26
N LEU A 15 8.82 15.71 -25.14
CA LEU A 15 9.08 17.15 -25.18
C LEU A 15 7.84 17.88 -25.69
N PRO A 16 7.55 19.09 -25.18
CA PRO A 16 6.55 19.98 -25.77
C PRO A 16 6.88 20.21 -27.25
N ARG A 17 5.88 20.15 -28.12
CA ARG A 17 6.06 20.46 -29.54
C ARG A 17 6.32 21.95 -29.69
N ASP A 18 7.27 22.30 -30.59
CA ASP A 18 7.52 23.68 -30.95
C ASP A 18 6.19 24.32 -31.45
N GLY A 19 5.72 25.37 -30.78
CA GLY A 19 4.47 26.09 -31.10
C GLY A 19 3.32 25.89 -30.12
N GLU A 20 3.33 24.87 -29.22
CA GLU A 20 2.33 24.73 -28.14
C GLU A 20 2.74 25.46 -26.86
N GLY A 21 3.82 26.21 -26.89
CA GLY A 21 4.49 26.83 -25.74
C GLY A 21 4.60 28.35 -25.74
N GLU A 22 3.81 29.07 -26.54
CA GLU A 22 3.70 30.52 -26.33
C GLU A 22 2.94 30.84 -25.04
N GLY A 23 3.62 30.65 -23.91
CA GLY A 23 3.05 30.82 -22.56
C GLY A 23 3.40 29.73 -21.57
N SER A 24 3.95 28.57 -21.99
CA SER A 24 4.47 27.55 -21.09
C SER A 24 5.93 27.87 -20.78
N GLY A 25 6.23 28.28 -19.54
CA GLY A 25 7.52 28.78 -19.06
C GLY A 25 8.69 27.76 -19.07
N PHE A 26 8.96 27.15 -20.23
CA PHE A 26 10.18 26.41 -20.52
C PHE A 26 11.27 27.37 -21.12
N GLY A 27 11.32 28.58 -20.64
CA GLY A 27 12.38 29.56 -20.96
C GLY A 27 13.41 29.62 -19.84
N VAL A 28 14.37 30.52 -19.94
CA VAL A 28 15.55 30.73 -19.07
C VAL A 28 15.24 30.81 -17.55
N CYS A 29 13.94 30.81 -17.14
CA CYS A 29 13.45 30.75 -15.76
C CYS A 29 12.36 29.71 -15.55
N GLY A 30 12.19 28.74 -16.44
CA GLY A 30 11.23 27.61 -16.28
C GLY A 30 11.83 26.44 -15.49
N PRO A 31 11.01 25.47 -15.09
CA PRO A 31 11.50 24.27 -14.41
C PRO A 31 12.41 23.45 -15.32
N ASP A 32 13.46 22.83 -14.75
CA ASP A 32 14.30 21.88 -15.48
C ASP A 32 13.48 20.72 -16.02
N VAL A 33 13.74 20.31 -17.26
CA VAL A 33 13.03 19.21 -17.91
C VAL A 33 13.93 17.98 -17.99
N ILE A 34 13.48 16.89 -17.36
CA ILE A 34 14.13 15.58 -17.44
C ILE A 34 13.30 14.69 -18.35
N VAL A 35 13.86 14.35 -19.51
CA VAL A 35 13.22 13.46 -20.48
C VAL A 35 13.56 12.01 -20.14
N VAL A 36 12.53 11.19 -19.99
CA VAL A 36 12.63 9.75 -19.70
C VAL A 36 11.94 8.94 -20.80
N ARG A 37 12.17 7.63 -20.84
CA ARG A 37 11.51 6.76 -21.83
C ARG A 37 10.04 6.50 -21.52
N ASP A 38 9.69 6.51 -20.22
CA ASP A 38 8.35 6.23 -19.71
C ASP A 38 8.23 6.94 -18.36
N SER A 39 7.33 7.90 -18.28
CA SER A 39 7.11 8.73 -17.09
C SER A 39 6.55 7.94 -15.92
N LEU A 40 5.70 6.94 -16.19
CA LEU A 40 5.14 6.07 -15.13
C LEU A 40 6.23 5.18 -14.52
N VAL A 41 7.05 4.53 -15.35
CA VAL A 41 8.17 3.71 -14.86
C VAL A 41 9.18 4.58 -14.09
N ALA A 42 9.43 5.80 -14.52
CA ALA A 42 10.32 6.71 -13.81
C ALA A 42 9.76 7.13 -12.45
N LEU A 43 8.46 7.44 -12.37
CA LEU A 43 7.74 7.70 -11.11
C LEU A 43 7.87 6.52 -10.13
N GLN A 44 7.62 5.30 -10.59
CA GLN A 44 7.69 4.07 -9.81
C GLN A 44 9.10 3.79 -9.27
N ARG A 45 10.13 3.98 -10.12
CA ARG A 45 11.53 3.81 -9.72
C ARG A 45 11.95 4.85 -8.69
N LEU A 46 11.55 6.10 -8.86
CA LEU A 46 11.83 7.18 -7.92
C LEU A 46 11.16 6.92 -6.57
N ALA A 47 9.91 6.46 -6.58
CA ALA A 47 9.15 6.12 -5.39
C ALA A 47 9.76 4.93 -4.63
N SER A 48 10.15 3.86 -5.34
CA SER A 48 10.82 2.70 -4.75
C SER A 48 12.19 3.07 -4.18
N TRP A 49 12.94 3.91 -4.87
CA TRP A 49 14.21 4.43 -4.35
C TRP A 49 13.98 5.23 -3.06
N ASN A 50 13.01 6.17 -3.05
CA ASN A 50 12.69 6.95 -1.84
C ASN A 50 12.30 6.05 -0.67
N ARG A 51 11.48 4.99 -0.93
CA ARG A 51 11.12 4.00 0.09
C ARG A 51 12.35 3.29 0.68
N GLN A 52 13.32 2.91 -0.16
CA GLN A 52 14.53 2.23 0.29
C GLN A 52 15.46 3.13 1.14
N GLN A 53 15.36 4.46 1.02
CA GLN A 53 16.10 5.40 1.88
C GLN A 53 15.47 5.56 3.26
N SER A 54 14.25 5.06 3.47
CA SER A 54 13.49 5.25 4.71
C SER A 54 13.59 4.04 5.62
N ALA A 55 13.81 4.27 6.92
CA ALA A 55 13.72 3.27 7.97
C ALA A 55 12.29 3.11 8.54
N ALA A 56 11.30 3.83 8.00
CA ALA A 56 9.92 3.75 8.46
C ALA A 56 9.35 2.33 8.25
N LEU A 57 8.65 1.81 9.26
CA LEU A 57 7.90 0.56 9.16
C LEU A 57 6.83 0.68 8.05
N CYS A 58 6.87 -0.18 7.05
CA CYS A 58 5.85 -0.20 6.00
C CYS A 58 4.83 -1.31 6.24
N VAL A 59 3.56 -0.92 6.31
CA VAL A 59 2.42 -1.83 6.48
C VAL A 59 1.58 -1.83 5.21
N GLY A 60 1.50 -2.98 4.55
CA GLY A 60 0.60 -3.19 3.41
C GLY A 60 -0.75 -3.73 3.87
N VAL A 61 -1.83 -3.16 3.37
CA VAL A 61 -3.21 -3.61 3.67
C VAL A 61 -3.92 -3.97 2.38
N THR A 62 -4.38 -5.21 2.25
CA THR A 62 -5.20 -5.64 1.11
C THR A 62 -6.41 -6.48 1.55
N GLY A 63 -7.28 -6.77 0.60
CA GLY A 63 -8.50 -7.54 0.78
C GLY A 63 -9.59 -7.09 -0.20
N SER A 64 -10.68 -7.81 -0.24
CA SER A 64 -11.83 -7.45 -1.07
C SER A 64 -12.63 -6.30 -0.46
N VAL A 65 -12.82 -6.32 0.87
CA VAL A 65 -13.60 -5.35 1.63
C VAL A 65 -12.83 -4.95 2.89
N GLY A 66 -13.01 -3.72 3.36
CA GLY A 66 -12.47 -3.25 4.65
C GLY A 66 -11.03 -2.69 4.60
N LYS A 67 -10.37 -2.63 3.44
CA LYS A 67 -9.02 -2.09 3.30
C LYS A 67 -8.87 -0.69 3.87
N THR A 68 -9.68 0.25 3.41
CA THR A 68 -9.60 1.66 3.79
C THR A 68 -9.86 1.86 5.29
N THR A 69 -10.89 1.20 5.84
CA THR A 69 -11.19 1.27 7.27
C THR A 69 -10.04 0.70 8.10
N THR A 70 -9.51 -0.47 7.72
CA THR A 70 -8.39 -1.09 8.43
C THR A 70 -7.13 -0.24 8.36
N ARG A 71 -6.81 0.34 7.19
CA ARG A 71 -5.72 1.30 7.02
C ARG A 71 -5.86 2.48 7.97
N GLN A 72 -7.05 3.09 8.05
CA GLN A 72 -7.31 4.21 8.94
C GLN A 72 -7.16 3.84 10.42
N MET A 73 -7.63 2.65 10.82
CA MET A 73 -7.45 2.15 12.19
C MET A 73 -5.98 1.94 12.54
N ILE A 74 -5.21 1.31 11.64
CA ILE A 74 -3.76 1.11 11.84
C ILE A 74 -3.05 2.45 11.92
N HIS A 75 -3.36 3.38 11.02
CA HIS A 75 -2.81 4.74 11.05
C HIS A 75 -3.07 5.43 12.40
N ALA A 76 -4.30 5.36 12.91
CA ALA A 76 -4.65 5.97 14.19
C ALA A 76 -3.87 5.35 15.37
N VAL A 77 -3.75 4.01 15.40
CA VAL A 77 -3.02 3.31 16.46
C VAL A 77 -1.52 3.59 16.41
N LEU A 78 -0.90 3.53 15.23
CA LEU A 78 0.52 3.82 15.08
C LEU A 78 0.82 5.31 15.30
N GLY A 79 -0.14 6.18 14.99
CA GLY A 79 -0.06 7.63 15.17
C GLY A 79 0.08 8.09 16.62
N GLU A 80 -0.22 7.22 17.61
CA GLU A 80 0.01 7.50 19.02
C GLU A 80 1.52 7.55 19.38
N GLN A 81 2.37 6.94 18.57
CA GLN A 81 3.81 6.87 18.85
C GLN A 81 4.69 7.44 17.74
N TRP A 82 4.21 7.47 16.49
CA TRP A 82 5.01 7.85 15.33
C TRP A 82 4.27 8.86 14.45
N SER A 83 5.01 9.66 13.71
CA SER A 83 4.46 10.31 12.51
C SER A 83 4.22 9.24 11.45
N VAL A 84 2.99 9.09 11.00
CA VAL A 84 2.57 8.01 10.12
C VAL A 84 2.09 8.56 8.79
N LEU A 85 2.73 8.14 7.71
CA LEU A 85 2.23 8.35 6.36
C LEU A 85 1.13 7.32 6.05
N GLN A 86 0.08 7.72 5.36
CA GLN A 86 -0.92 6.78 4.83
C GLN A 86 -1.34 7.15 3.41
N SER A 87 -1.75 6.14 2.63
CA SER A 87 -2.31 6.38 1.30
C SER A 87 -3.50 7.34 1.40
N PRO A 88 -3.55 8.46 0.67
CA PRO A 88 -4.75 9.28 0.60
C PRO A 88 -5.84 8.57 -0.21
N ALA A 89 -7.10 8.69 0.22
CA ALA A 89 -8.28 8.16 -0.48
C ALA A 89 -8.07 6.75 -1.09
N ASN A 90 -8.15 6.64 -2.43
CA ASN A 90 -8.01 5.41 -3.20
C ASN A 90 -6.64 5.29 -3.91
N TYR A 91 -5.58 5.91 -3.38
CA TYR A 91 -4.22 5.81 -3.91
C TYR A 91 -3.63 4.42 -3.63
N ASN A 92 -4.19 3.39 -4.28
CA ASN A 92 -3.91 1.98 -4.01
C ASN A 92 -3.44 1.19 -5.25
N ASN A 93 -3.11 1.89 -6.33
CA ASN A 93 -2.71 1.32 -7.62
C ASN A 93 -1.28 1.75 -8.02
N GLU A 94 -0.88 1.41 -9.27
CA GLU A 94 0.45 1.62 -9.85
C GLU A 94 0.88 3.10 -9.99
N ILE A 95 -0.05 4.04 -9.75
CA ILE A 95 0.21 5.49 -9.71
C ILE A 95 0.10 6.01 -8.28
N GLY A 96 -0.97 5.66 -7.56
CA GLY A 96 -1.28 6.19 -6.24
C GLY A 96 -0.28 5.74 -5.16
N VAL A 97 0.13 4.47 -5.18
CA VAL A 97 1.14 3.96 -4.23
C VAL A 97 2.49 4.66 -4.44
N PRO A 98 3.04 4.79 -5.67
CA PRO A 98 4.23 5.60 -5.90
C PRO A 98 4.13 7.06 -5.41
N LEU A 99 3.02 7.74 -5.70
CA LEU A 99 2.82 9.12 -5.24
C LEU A 99 2.86 9.21 -3.71
N THR A 100 2.20 8.27 -3.02
CA THR A 100 2.26 8.20 -1.55
C THR A 100 3.68 7.95 -1.05
N LEU A 101 4.41 7.03 -1.68
CA LEU A 101 5.79 6.71 -1.27
C LEU A 101 6.76 7.89 -1.45
N LEU A 102 6.51 8.78 -2.40
CA LEU A 102 7.31 9.99 -2.59
C LEU A 102 7.12 11.03 -1.47
N GLU A 103 6.01 10.97 -0.74
CA GLU A 103 5.78 11.81 0.45
C GLU A 103 6.50 11.27 1.70
N LEU A 104 7.07 10.05 1.63
CA LEU A 104 7.76 9.45 2.76
C LEU A 104 9.08 10.18 3.03
N GLY A 105 9.13 10.88 4.16
CA GLY A 105 10.28 11.67 4.60
C GLY A 105 10.88 11.19 5.93
N PRO A 106 12.00 11.78 6.36
CA PRO A 106 12.74 11.36 7.56
C PRO A 106 11.96 11.44 8.87
N ALA A 107 10.89 12.24 8.90
CA ALA A 107 10.06 12.40 10.09
C ALA A 107 9.10 11.22 10.30
N HIS A 108 8.84 10.40 9.26
CA HIS A 108 7.89 9.30 9.36
C HIS A 108 8.54 8.08 10.01
N GLY A 109 7.91 7.59 11.08
CA GLY A 109 8.27 6.33 11.74
C GLY A 109 7.54 5.12 11.14
N ALA A 110 6.42 5.36 10.44
CA ALA A 110 5.68 4.31 9.75
C ALA A 110 4.96 4.83 8.49
N ALA A 111 4.63 3.90 7.58
CA ALA A 111 3.77 4.12 6.41
C ALA A 111 2.72 3.02 6.34
N VAL A 112 1.46 3.37 6.14
CA VAL A 112 0.35 2.42 6.00
C VAL A 112 -0.27 2.58 4.62
N LEU A 113 -0.05 1.58 3.76
CA LEU A 113 -0.40 1.61 2.36
C LEU A 113 -1.57 0.67 2.07
N GLU A 114 -2.59 1.19 1.41
CA GLU A 114 -3.64 0.37 0.82
C GLU A 114 -3.14 -0.20 -0.52
N LEU A 115 -3.24 -1.53 -0.70
CA LEU A 115 -2.82 -2.21 -1.93
C LEU A 115 -4.05 -2.78 -2.63
N GLY A 116 -4.43 -2.16 -3.74
CA GLY A 116 -5.51 -2.57 -4.61
C GLY A 116 -5.05 -3.54 -5.71
N ALA A 117 -5.98 -4.30 -6.27
CA ALA A 117 -5.70 -5.14 -7.43
C ALA A 117 -6.93 -5.28 -8.31
N GLY A 118 -6.73 -5.22 -9.62
CA GLY A 118 -7.68 -5.55 -10.67
C GLY A 118 -7.36 -6.88 -11.34
N ARG A 119 -6.14 -7.41 -11.20
CA ARG A 119 -5.67 -8.67 -11.80
C ARG A 119 -4.59 -9.33 -10.94
N VAL A 120 -4.31 -10.59 -11.25
CA VAL A 120 -3.20 -11.34 -10.64
C VAL A 120 -1.87 -10.67 -10.98
N GLY A 121 -0.98 -10.55 -9.99
CA GLY A 121 0.32 -9.88 -10.10
C GLY A 121 0.33 -8.42 -9.64
N ASP A 122 -0.81 -7.75 -9.52
CA ASP A 122 -0.88 -6.34 -9.14
C ASP A 122 -0.35 -6.12 -7.71
N ILE A 123 -0.75 -6.96 -6.74
CA ILE A 123 -0.27 -6.84 -5.35
C ILE A 123 1.24 -7.11 -5.29
N ARG A 124 1.72 -8.14 -5.98
CA ARG A 124 3.16 -8.45 -6.05
C ARG A 124 3.96 -7.27 -6.60
N PHE A 125 3.45 -6.65 -7.66
CA PHE A 125 4.05 -5.46 -8.24
C PHE A 125 4.11 -4.30 -7.23
N LEU A 126 3.00 -3.99 -6.54
CA LEU A 126 2.95 -2.92 -5.54
C LEU A 126 3.86 -3.23 -4.33
N CYS A 127 3.94 -4.49 -3.90
CA CYS A 127 4.88 -4.91 -2.87
C CYS A 127 6.34 -4.72 -3.30
N GLY A 128 6.66 -4.94 -4.58
CA GLY A 128 7.99 -4.67 -5.14
C GLY A 128 8.38 -3.19 -5.13
N LEU A 129 7.42 -2.28 -5.07
CA LEU A 129 7.67 -0.84 -4.89
C LEU A 129 7.75 -0.45 -3.42
N ALA A 130 6.81 -0.96 -2.61
CA ALA A 130 6.60 -0.54 -1.23
C ALA A 130 7.50 -1.25 -0.21
N HIS A 131 7.99 -2.46 -0.53
CA HIS A 131 8.77 -3.32 0.38
C HIS A 131 8.15 -3.39 1.79
N PRO A 132 6.90 -3.90 1.94
CA PRO A 132 6.24 -3.93 3.23
C PRO A 132 6.90 -4.96 4.16
N GLU A 133 7.10 -4.59 5.43
CA GLU A 133 7.52 -5.49 6.50
C GLU A 133 6.34 -6.14 7.21
N TRP A 134 5.18 -5.47 7.22
CA TRP A 134 3.95 -6.03 7.76
C TRP A 134 2.86 -6.09 6.69
N GLY A 135 2.10 -7.18 6.70
CA GLY A 135 0.99 -7.42 5.77
C GLY A 135 -0.32 -7.68 6.52
N VAL A 136 -1.41 -7.08 6.07
CA VAL A 136 -2.75 -7.28 6.64
C VAL A 136 -3.71 -7.73 5.55
N ILE A 137 -4.31 -8.91 5.73
CA ILE A 137 -5.37 -9.42 4.86
C ILE A 137 -6.71 -9.27 5.58
N THR A 138 -7.56 -8.37 5.09
CA THR A 138 -8.84 -8.07 5.75
C THR A 138 -9.89 -9.12 5.47
N ARG A 139 -10.26 -9.29 4.21
CA ARG A 139 -11.27 -10.25 3.78
C ARG A 139 -11.09 -10.64 2.30
N VAL A 140 -11.39 -11.88 1.97
CA VAL A 140 -11.52 -12.38 0.60
C VAL A 140 -13.00 -12.62 0.30
N SER A 141 -13.51 -12.03 -0.76
CA SER A 141 -14.88 -12.26 -1.23
C SER A 141 -14.94 -12.16 -2.76
N ALA A 142 -16.00 -12.68 -3.33
CA ALA A 142 -16.25 -12.62 -4.77
C ALA A 142 -16.54 -11.18 -5.20
N CYS A 143 -15.48 -10.41 -5.44
CA CYS A 143 -15.55 -9.07 -6.00
C CYS A 143 -14.69 -9.01 -7.25
N HIS A 144 -15.10 -8.18 -8.23
CA HIS A 144 -14.41 -8.02 -9.50
C HIS A 144 -14.26 -9.35 -10.29
N LEU A 145 -15.25 -10.26 -10.21
CA LEU A 145 -15.20 -11.56 -10.89
C LEU A 145 -15.05 -11.43 -12.41
N GLU A 146 -15.53 -10.35 -13.00
CA GLU A 146 -15.30 -10.04 -14.42
C GLU A 146 -13.82 -9.96 -14.80
N SER A 147 -12.98 -9.49 -13.85
CA SER A 147 -11.54 -9.33 -14.06
C SER A 147 -10.73 -10.54 -13.58
N PHE A 148 -11.17 -11.22 -12.51
CA PHE A 148 -10.44 -12.33 -11.90
C PHE A 148 -10.91 -13.71 -12.35
N GLY A 149 -12.12 -13.82 -12.91
CA GLY A 149 -12.72 -15.08 -13.33
C GLY A 149 -13.36 -15.85 -12.18
N ASP A 150 -12.63 -16.13 -11.10
CA ASP A 150 -13.11 -16.89 -9.96
C ASP A 150 -12.55 -16.42 -8.60
N LEU A 151 -13.09 -16.99 -7.52
CA LEU A 151 -12.67 -16.65 -6.15
C LEU A 151 -11.23 -17.11 -5.85
N SER A 152 -10.76 -18.17 -6.50
CA SER A 152 -9.40 -18.68 -6.28
C SER A 152 -8.35 -17.72 -6.81
N ALA A 153 -8.62 -17.04 -7.93
CA ALA A 153 -7.77 -16.00 -8.48
C ALA A 153 -7.75 -14.74 -7.57
N VAL A 154 -8.91 -14.38 -6.99
CA VAL A 154 -8.96 -13.29 -5.99
C VAL A 154 -8.12 -13.65 -4.77
N GLN A 155 -8.26 -14.88 -4.25
CA GLN A 155 -7.47 -15.37 -3.11
C GLN A 155 -5.97 -15.36 -3.43
N ALA A 156 -5.55 -15.95 -4.56
CA ALA A 156 -4.16 -15.99 -4.99
C ALA A 156 -3.56 -14.58 -5.11
N THR A 157 -4.32 -13.62 -5.65
CA THR A 157 -3.88 -12.22 -5.74
C THR A 157 -3.66 -11.58 -4.37
N LYS A 158 -4.54 -11.81 -3.39
CA LYS A 158 -4.36 -11.26 -2.04
C LYS A 158 -3.22 -11.95 -1.29
N GLN A 159 -2.99 -13.24 -1.55
CA GLN A 159 -1.88 -14.01 -1.01
C GLN A 159 -0.51 -13.45 -1.45
N GLU A 160 -0.41 -12.76 -2.58
CA GLU A 160 0.81 -12.12 -3.04
C GLU A 160 1.40 -11.15 -2.00
N LEU A 161 0.57 -10.48 -1.18
CA LEU A 161 1.06 -9.68 -0.06
C LEU A 161 1.71 -10.56 1.01
N VAL A 162 1.10 -11.69 1.34
CA VAL A 162 1.62 -12.63 2.35
C VAL A 162 2.98 -13.20 1.93
N GLU A 163 3.12 -13.54 0.64
CA GLU A 163 4.36 -14.04 0.03
C GLU A 163 5.48 -12.98 0.01
N ALA A 164 5.11 -11.70 -0.09
CA ALA A 164 6.06 -10.60 -0.18
C ALA A 164 6.64 -10.16 1.19
N ILE A 165 6.01 -10.56 2.30
CA ILE A 165 6.50 -10.19 3.64
C ILE A 165 7.75 -10.99 3.98
N PRO A 166 8.85 -10.32 4.38
CA PRO A 166 10.08 -11.01 4.75
C PRO A 166 9.90 -11.87 6.01
N GLY A 167 10.71 -12.92 6.18
CA GLY A 167 10.65 -13.82 7.34
C GLY A 167 10.82 -13.12 8.70
N SER A 168 11.47 -11.96 8.74
CA SER A 168 11.57 -11.09 9.92
C SER A 168 10.33 -10.24 10.18
N GLY A 169 9.38 -10.22 9.25
CA GLY A 169 8.17 -9.40 9.31
C GLY A 169 7.01 -10.07 10.02
N CYS A 170 5.81 -9.50 9.84
CA CYS A 170 4.58 -9.99 10.45
C CYS A 170 3.40 -9.94 9.49
N VAL A 171 2.59 -10.99 9.46
CA VAL A 171 1.36 -11.08 8.66
C VAL A 171 0.16 -11.20 9.60
N PHE A 172 -0.82 -10.34 9.40
CA PHE A 172 -2.08 -10.33 10.15
C PHE A 172 -3.19 -10.89 9.27
N LEU A 173 -3.79 -12.01 9.69
CA LEU A 173 -4.79 -12.75 8.92
C LEU A 173 -6.14 -12.80 9.65
N ASN A 174 -7.21 -12.54 8.92
CA ASN A 174 -8.57 -12.65 9.45
C ASN A 174 -8.94 -14.14 9.68
N ALA A 175 -9.08 -14.51 10.96
CA ALA A 175 -9.40 -15.88 11.40
C ALA A 175 -10.85 -16.30 11.09
N ASP A 176 -11.74 -15.35 10.80
CA ASP A 176 -13.14 -15.63 10.49
C ASP A 176 -13.34 -16.21 9.07
N GLN A 177 -12.23 -16.34 8.30
CA GLN A 177 -12.25 -16.91 6.94
C GLN A 177 -11.17 -17.97 6.75
N ALA A 178 -11.60 -19.18 6.44
CA ALA A 178 -10.70 -20.31 6.20
C ALA A 178 -9.73 -20.06 5.04
N GLU A 179 -10.17 -19.37 3.99
CA GLU A 179 -9.38 -19.01 2.81
C GLU A 179 -8.23 -18.06 3.19
N VAL A 180 -8.49 -17.11 4.10
CA VAL A 180 -7.46 -16.18 4.60
C VAL A 180 -6.51 -16.91 5.55
N CYS A 181 -7.03 -17.77 6.45
CA CYS A 181 -6.20 -18.58 7.33
C CYS A 181 -5.23 -19.49 6.56
N ALA A 182 -5.68 -20.07 5.43
CA ALA A 182 -4.86 -20.95 4.61
C ALA A 182 -3.61 -20.26 4.04
N MET A 183 -3.64 -18.93 3.87
CA MET A 183 -2.50 -18.14 3.36
C MET A 183 -1.30 -18.16 4.31
N SER A 184 -1.47 -18.53 5.59
CA SER A 184 -0.36 -18.68 6.54
C SER A 184 0.71 -19.66 6.09
N ARG A 185 0.37 -20.60 5.19
CA ARG A 185 1.30 -21.59 4.62
C ARG A 185 2.25 -20.98 3.57
N ALA A 186 1.94 -19.79 3.09
CA ALA A 186 2.70 -19.11 2.02
C ALA A 186 3.79 -18.16 2.55
N THR A 187 4.03 -18.15 3.87
CA THR A 187 5.03 -17.26 4.46
C THR A 187 5.84 -17.93 5.56
N SER A 188 7.07 -17.46 5.74
CA SER A 188 7.91 -17.75 6.90
C SER A 188 7.87 -16.63 7.96
N ALA A 189 7.15 -15.54 7.69
CA ALA A 189 6.95 -14.45 8.64
C ALA A 189 6.09 -14.88 9.82
N ARG A 190 6.19 -14.13 10.93
CA ARG A 190 5.28 -14.32 12.06
C ARG A 190 3.84 -14.10 11.62
N VAL A 191 2.93 -15.03 11.94
CA VAL A 191 1.50 -14.90 11.67
C VAL A 191 0.74 -14.57 12.95
N VAL A 192 -0.07 -13.51 12.87
CA VAL A 192 -1.01 -13.10 13.91
C VAL A 192 -2.41 -13.19 13.35
N TYR A 193 -3.30 -13.89 14.05
CA TYR A 193 -4.70 -14.00 13.64
C TYR A 193 -5.56 -12.99 14.42
N PHE A 194 -6.51 -12.39 13.74
CA PHE A 194 -7.52 -11.50 14.32
C PHE A 194 -8.91 -11.87 13.85
N GLY A 195 -9.94 -11.54 14.62
CA GLY A 195 -11.35 -11.82 14.30
C GLY A 195 -12.10 -12.40 15.50
N TYR A 196 -13.37 -12.71 15.30
CA TYR A 196 -14.21 -13.29 16.33
C TYR A 196 -13.83 -14.73 16.71
N GLN A 197 -13.31 -15.49 15.72
CA GLN A 197 -12.89 -16.88 15.88
C GLN A 197 -11.39 -17.03 16.17
N ALA A 198 -10.67 -15.93 16.41
CA ALA A 198 -9.27 -15.98 16.78
C ALA A 198 -9.11 -16.53 18.19
N GLU A 199 -8.39 -17.67 18.31
CA GLU A 199 -8.11 -18.35 19.59
C GLU A 199 -6.64 -18.76 19.67
N GLY A 200 -6.11 -18.83 20.89
CA GLY A 200 -4.76 -19.28 21.18
C GLY A 200 -3.65 -18.23 21.07
N SER A 201 -2.41 -18.63 21.36
CA SER A 201 -1.25 -17.75 21.43
C SER A 201 -0.94 -17.12 20.06
N GLY A 202 -0.78 -15.80 20.03
CA GLY A 202 -0.57 -15.02 18.82
C GLY A 202 -1.85 -14.66 18.06
N ARG A 203 -3.02 -14.93 18.63
CA ARG A 203 -4.32 -14.55 18.11
C ARG A 203 -4.91 -13.41 18.93
N CYS A 204 -5.62 -12.50 18.27
CA CYS A 204 -6.35 -11.43 18.93
C CYS A 204 -7.83 -11.54 18.58
N ALA A 205 -8.68 -11.82 19.56
CA ALA A 205 -10.12 -11.93 19.37
C ALA A 205 -10.84 -10.72 19.95
N LEU A 206 -11.88 -10.24 19.24
CA LEU A 206 -12.81 -9.25 19.76
C LEU A 206 -13.71 -9.93 20.81
N ARG A 207 -13.61 -9.52 22.08
CA ARG A 207 -14.42 -10.08 23.18
C ARG A 207 -15.69 -9.29 23.49
N GLY A 208 -15.85 -8.13 22.91
CA GLY A 208 -17.04 -7.31 23.08
C GLY A 208 -16.77 -5.83 23.20
N VAL A 209 -17.84 -5.06 23.34
CA VAL A 209 -17.79 -3.61 23.57
C VAL A 209 -18.43 -3.34 24.93
N GLU A 210 -17.64 -2.85 25.87
CA GLU A 210 -18.12 -2.44 27.18
C GLU A 210 -17.84 -0.96 27.41
N GLY A 211 -18.87 -0.18 27.74
CA GLY A 211 -18.70 1.25 28.01
C GLY A 211 -18.07 2.05 26.88
N GLY A 212 -18.31 1.66 25.62
CA GLY A 212 -17.73 2.30 24.43
C GLY A 212 -16.27 1.90 24.16
N ARG A 213 -15.70 0.96 24.92
CA ARG A 213 -14.34 0.44 24.71
C ARG A 213 -14.38 -0.96 24.11
N ILE A 214 -13.56 -1.17 23.08
CA ILE A 214 -13.36 -2.48 22.46
C ILE A 214 -12.38 -3.27 23.33
N ARG A 215 -12.75 -4.49 23.74
CA ARG A 215 -11.86 -5.42 24.44
C ARG A 215 -11.35 -6.47 23.47
N PHE A 216 -10.04 -6.62 23.47
CA PHE A 216 -9.33 -7.71 22.81
C PHE A 216 -8.74 -8.63 23.85
N CYS A 217 -8.65 -9.93 23.56
CA CYS A 217 -7.76 -10.82 24.31
C CYS A 217 -6.64 -11.33 23.38
N SER A 218 -5.48 -11.38 23.95
CA SER A 218 -4.28 -12.00 23.39
C SER A 218 -4.13 -13.44 23.88
#